data_cce1c042b533a55dd01b31f000618d54
#
_entry.id   cce1c042b533a55dd01b31f000618d54
#
_cell.length_a   1.000
_cell.length_b   1.000
_cell.length_c   1.000
_cell.angle_alpha   90.00
_cell.angle_beta   90.00
_cell.angle_gamma   90.00
#
_symmetry.space_group_name_H-M   'P 1'
#
loop_
_entity.id
_entity.type
_entity.pdbx_description
1 polymer ?
#
loop_
_entity_poly.entity_id
_entity_poly.type
_entity_poly.pdbx_seq_one_letter_code
_entity_poly.pdbx_strand_id
1 'polypeptide(L)'
;MFKKTVLAGTLAAALGPGMALAADAPPPEHTLAGNIGLFSQYIFRGLTQTNREPALQGGFDYSHSSGFYAGTWGSNISWLRDGGAYSAGGSLELDFYGGYKGTFADFSYDLGTLYYWYPGDPNVLANPLNPKADTWEAYAGLGWKWFSAKYSYGLKDETFAVLNSDGTWYFDLTATVPLADLTKALDGFTFIAHWGKQKYRGTDPRNVAVGGIQQSNDQLYSYEDWKIGLSYALPQNFTIGAFYTDTSSANPLGYGSVPEGGVFPRNVAKGTGTIFIQKTF
;
A
#
# COMPACT_ATOMS: atom_id res chain seq x y z
N MET A 1 3.22 -7.90 35.94
CA MET A 1 1.88 -7.45 35.54
C MET A 1 2.04 -6.68 34.23
N PHE A 2 1.95 -7.36 33.09
CA PHE A 2 2.19 -6.75 31.77
C PHE A 2 0.95 -5.99 31.32
N LYS A 3 1.11 -4.68 31.09
CA LYS A 3 0.02 -3.85 30.55
C LYS A 3 -0.20 -4.22 29.09
N LYS A 4 -1.42 -4.64 28.77
CA LYS A 4 -1.85 -4.96 27.40
C LYS A 4 -1.99 -3.66 26.62
N THR A 5 -1.01 -3.36 25.75
CA THR A 5 -1.14 -2.32 24.74
C THR A 5 -1.74 -2.96 23.51
N VAL A 6 -3.00 -2.63 23.21
CA VAL A 6 -3.67 -3.07 21.97
C VAL A 6 -3.14 -2.16 20.86
N LEU A 7 -2.23 -2.67 20.04
CA LEU A 7 -1.84 -2.02 18.79
C LEU A 7 -2.95 -2.25 17.75
N ALA A 8 -3.73 -1.23 17.49
CA ALA A 8 -4.63 -1.22 16.34
C ALA A 8 -3.79 -0.91 15.09
N GLY A 9 -3.36 -1.96 14.39
CA GLY A 9 -2.68 -1.82 13.11
C GLY A 9 -3.69 -1.55 12.01
N THR A 10 -3.75 -0.33 11.51
CA THR A 10 -4.40 0.00 10.23
C THR A 10 -3.48 -0.42 9.10
N LEU A 11 -3.94 -1.33 8.26
CA LEU A 11 -3.22 -1.89 7.11
C LEU A 11 -3.46 -1.07 5.82
N ALA A 12 -3.61 0.21 5.90
CA ALA A 12 -3.31 1.12 4.81
C ALA A 12 -1.90 1.67 5.07
N ALA A 13 -1.10 1.90 4.04
CA ALA A 13 0.31 2.28 4.11
C ALA A 13 0.58 3.58 4.92
N ALA A 14 0.11 3.66 6.14
CA ALA A 14 0.28 4.79 7.02
C ALA A 14 0.82 4.32 8.37
N LEU A 15 2.05 4.68 8.62
CA LEU A 15 2.73 4.61 9.90
C LEU A 15 2.06 5.57 10.88
N GLY A 16 1.05 5.14 11.60
CA GLY A 16 0.51 5.90 12.72
C GLY A 16 0.94 5.28 14.04
N PRO A 17 1.54 6.03 14.99
CA PRO A 17 1.68 5.55 16.36
C PRO A 17 0.29 5.41 16.98
N GLY A 18 0.02 4.23 17.55
CA GLY A 18 -1.23 3.97 18.25
C GLY A 18 -1.46 5.03 19.34
N MET A 19 -2.65 5.59 19.41
CA MET A 19 -3.06 6.45 20.51
C MET A 19 -2.94 5.68 21.84
N ALA A 20 -2.13 6.16 22.76
CA ALA A 20 -2.15 5.73 24.13
C ALA A 20 -3.45 6.26 24.77
N LEU A 21 -4.46 5.42 24.85
CA LEU A 21 -5.69 5.74 25.59
C LEU A 21 -5.41 5.72 27.10
N ALA A 22 -5.92 6.71 27.80
CA ALA A 22 -5.92 6.75 29.26
C ALA A 22 -6.56 5.47 29.85
N ALA A 23 -5.96 4.92 30.90
CA ALA A 23 -6.13 3.54 31.35
C ALA A 23 -7.44 3.21 32.10
N ASP A 24 -8.45 4.10 32.21
CA ASP A 24 -9.57 3.94 33.13
C ASP A 24 -11.00 4.03 32.54
N ALA A 25 -11.15 4.22 31.23
CA ALA A 25 -12.46 4.16 30.60
C ALA A 25 -12.54 2.99 29.59
N PRO A 26 -13.69 2.28 29.47
CA PRO A 26 -13.86 1.33 28.38
C PRO A 26 -13.68 2.06 27.05
N PRO A 27 -13.08 1.41 26.02
CA PRO A 27 -12.92 2.03 24.72
C PRO A 27 -14.29 2.50 24.20
N PRO A 28 -14.37 3.68 23.56
CA PRO A 28 -15.62 4.18 23.02
C PRO A 28 -16.20 3.16 22.03
N GLU A 29 -17.52 3.03 22.01
CA GLU A 29 -18.21 2.10 21.10
C GLU A 29 -17.92 2.44 19.64
N HIS A 30 -17.80 3.72 19.32
CA HIS A 30 -17.50 4.27 18.00
C HIS A 30 -16.23 5.13 18.06
N THR A 31 -15.30 4.89 17.15
CA THR A 31 -14.09 5.72 17.00
C THR A 31 -14.00 6.19 15.56
N LEU A 32 -13.75 7.48 15.37
CA LEU A 32 -13.42 8.08 14.08
C LEU A 32 -12.02 8.67 14.19
N ALA A 33 -11.15 8.30 13.27
CA ALA A 33 -9.79 8.81 13.18
C ALA A 33 -9.53 9.34 11.77
N GLY A 34 -8.64 10.30 11.64
CA GLY A 34 -8.21 10.83 10.36
C GLY A 34 -6.70 10.97 10.29
N ASN A 35 -6.18 11.02 9.08
CA ASN A 35 -4.78 11.30 8.86
C ASN A 35 -4.60 12.16 7.59
N ILE A 36 -3.52 12.93 7.56
CA ILE A 36 -3.06 13.67 6.38
C ILE A 36 -1.53 13.72 6.40
N GLY A 37 -0.89 13.54 5.25
CA GLY A 37 0.56 13.55 5.16
C GLY A 37 1.08 14.09 3.83
N LEU A 38 2.26 14.70 3.89
CA LEU A 38 3.04 15.07 2.72
C LEU A 38 4.24 14.14 2.62
N PHE A 39 4.39 13.53 1.48
CA PHE A 39 5.46 12.60 1.15
C PHE A 39 6.25 13.13 -0.05
N SER A 40 7.55 12.89 -0.09
CA SER A 40 8.35 13.26 -1.26
C SER A 40 7.97 12.46 -2.51
N GLN A 41 7.30 11.32 -2.31
CA GLN A 41 6.66 10.50 -3.36
C GLN A 41 5.70 9.48 -2.72
N TYR A 42 4.77 8.94 -3.50
CA TYR A 42 3.94 7.82 -3.10
C TYR A 42 4.57 6.49 -3.53
N ILE A 43 4.82 5.59 -2.60
CA ILE A 43 5.29 4.23 -2.85
C ILE A 43 4.19 3.23 -2.48
N PHE A 44 3.80 2.38 -3.42
CA PHE A 44 2.88 1.28 -3.22
C PHE A 44 3.53 -0.03 -3.64
N ARG A 45 3.64 -1.00 -2.73
CA ARG A 45 4.28 -2.30 -2.97
C ARG A 45 5.63 -2.16 -3.71
N GLY A 46 6.50 -1.26 -3.23
CA GLY A 46 7.82 -1.00 -3.81
C GLY A 46 7.85 -0.11 -5.06
N LEU A 47 6.71 0.19 -5.68
CA LEU A 47 6.62 0.97 -6.90
C LEU A 47 6.26 2.43 -6.62
N THR A 48 6.95 3.39 -7.27
CA THR A 48 6.53 4.80 -7.21
C THR A 48 5.25 5.02 -8.01
N GLN A 49 4.26 5.61 -7.37
CA GLN A 49 2.95 5.92 -7.98
C GLN A 49 2.89 7.34 -8.55
N THR A 50 3.84 8.20 -8.13
CA THR A 50 3.93 9.62 -8.51
C THR A 50 5.19 9.93 -9.31
N ASN A 51 5.82 8.93 -9.91
CA ASN A 51 7.06 9.11 -10.69
C ASN A 51 8.15 9.88 -9.93
N ARG A 52 8.23 9.69 -8.60
CA ARG A 52 9.12 10.38 -7.64
C ARG A 52 8.81 11.86 -7.42
N GLU A 53 7.57 12.27 -7.68
CA GLU A 53 7.09 13.61 -7.39
C GLU A 53 6.27 13.60 -6.07
N PRO A 54 6.10 14.77 -5.43
CA PRO A 54 5.41 14.87 -4.14
C PRO A 54 3.99 14.31 -4.15
N ALA A 55 3.62 13.68 -3.04
CA ALA A 55 2.30 13.12 -2.80
C ALA A 55 1.65 13.73 -1.56
N LEU A 56 0.40 14.15 -1.70
CA LEU A 56 -0.51 14.46 -0.60
C LEU A 56 -1.40 13.24 -0.38
N GLN A 57 -1.35 12.69 0.83
CA GLN A 57 -2.05 11.47 1.20
C GLN A 57 -2.91 11.70 2.43
N GLY A 58 -4.05 11.02 2.54
CA GLY A 58 -4.86 11.10 3.73
C GLY A 58 -6.10 10.24 3.69
N GLY A 59 -6.74 10.06 4.84
CA GLY A 59 -7.91 9.21 4.94
C GLY A 59 -8.65 9.36 6.25
N PHE A 60 -9.76 8.64 6.34
CA PHE A 60 -10.60 8.53 7.53
C PHE A 60 -10.94 7.07 7.81
N ASP A 61 -10.89 6.71 9.08
CA ASP A 61 -11.16 5.38 9.60
C ASP A 61 -12.28 5.45 10.62
N TYR A 62 -13.30 4.64 10.45
CA TYR A 62 -14.30 4.33 11.45
C TYR A 62 -14.03 2.95 12.05
N SER A 63 -14.10 2.81 13.36
CA SER A 63 -14.03 1.52 14.07
C SER A 63 -15.13 1.41 15.11
N HIS A 64 -15.72 0.23 15.19
CA HIS A 64 -16.70 -0.15 16.22
C HIS A 64 -16.07 -1.11 17.24
N SER A 65 -16.48 -1.02 18.49
CA SER A 65 -15.95 -1.86 19.60
C SER A 65 -16.14 -3.37 19.39
N SER A 66 -17.10 -3.78 18.51
CA SER A 66 -17.27 -5.18 18.10
C SER A 66 -16.16 -5.72 17.21
N GLY A 67 -15.30 -4.87 16.66
CA GLY A 67 -14.24 -5.22 15.72
C GLY A 67 -14.53 -4.85 14.27
N PHE A 68 -15.76 -4.49 13.89
CA PHE A 68 -16.06 -3.99 12.55
C PHE A 68 -15.41 -2.63 12.32
N TYR A 69 -14.92 -2.40 11.11
CA TYR A 69 -14.37 -1.12 10.68
C TYR A 69 -14.67 -0.85 9.20
N ALA A 70 -14.63 0.42 8.84
CA ALA A 70 -14.66 0.89 7.46
C ALA A 70 -13.81 2.15 7.35
N GLY A 71 -13.27 2.41 6.16
CA GLY A 71 -12.47 3.60 5.95
C GLY A 71 -12.35 3.97 4.48
N THR A 72 -11.78 5.14 4.25
CA THR A 72 -11.40 5.64 2.94
C THR A 72 -10.03 6.30 3.04
N TRP A 73 -9.26 6.17 1.98
CA TRP A 73 -7.96 6.81 1.85
C TRP A 73 -7.77 7.31 0.43
N GLY A 74 -6.84 8.22 0.21
CA GLY A 74 -6.54 8.70 -1.12
C GLY A 74 -5.19 9.38 -1.23
N SER A 75 -4.72 9.46 -2.47
CA SER A 75 -3.47 10.11 -2.87
C SER A 75 -3.54 10.62 -4.29
N ASN A 76 -2.80 11.69 -4.59
CA ASN A 76 -2.49 11.96 -5.98
C ASN A 76 -1.53 10.90 -6.52
N ILE A 77 -1.70 10.57 -7.80
CA ILE A 77 -0.89 9.62 -8.56
C ILE A 77 -0.58 10.16 -9.95
N SER A 78 0.40 9.56 -10.64
CA SER A 78 0.68 9.89 -12.04
C SER A 78 0.85 8.66 -12.95
N TRP A 79 1.06 7.48 -12.39
CA TRP A 79 1.45 6.27 -13.14
C TRP A 79 0.49 5.88 -14.26
N LEU A 80 -0.83 6.12 -14.11
CA LEU A 80 -1.84 5.82 -15.13
C LEU A 80 -1.69 6.70 -16.38
N ARG A 81 -1.29 7.95 -16.17
CA ARG A 81 -1.03 8.89 -17.26
C ARG A 81 0.36 8.71 -17.83
N ASP A 82 1.36 8.56 -16.97
CA ASP A 82 2.76 8.37 -17.32
C ASP A 82 2.98 7.10 -18.14
N GLY A 83 2.27 6.01 -17.81
CA GLY A 83 2.25 4.76 -18.57
C GLY A 83 1.30 4.76 -19.76
N GLY A 84 0.62 5.87 -20.07
CA GLY A 84 -0.30 6.00 -21.20
C GLY A 84 -1.60 5.18 -21.08
N ALA A 85 -1.90 4.63 -19.91
CA ALA A 85 -3.10 3.83 -19.68
C ALA A 85 -4.39 4.65 -19.66
N TYR A 86 -4.32 5.93 -19.24
CA TYR A 86 -5.45 6.86 -19.19
C TYR A 86 -5.23 8.08 -20.09
N SER A 87 -6.29 8.52 -20.79
CA SER A 87 -6.30 9.72 -21.62
C SER A 87 -6.81 10.94 -20.87
N ALA A 88 -7.72 10.76 -19.90
CA ALA A 88 -8.28 11.82 -19.07
C ALA A 88 -8.42 11.34 -17.62
N GLY A 89 -8.26 12.24 -16.63
CA GLY A 89 -8.22 11.87 -15.22
C GLY A 89 -6.97 11.05 -14.88
N GLY A 90 -7.09 10.02 -14.02
CA GLY A 90 -6.00 9.13 -13.64
C GLY A 90 -4.90 9.80 -12.82
N SER A 91 -5.23 10.87 -12.10
CA SER A 91 -4.31 11.62 -11.22
C SER A 91 -4.65 11.46 -9.74
N LEU A 92 -5.64 10.64 -9.44
CA LEU A 92 -6.16 10.39 -8.10
C LEU A 92 -6.37 8.90 -7.91
N GLU A 93 -6.01 8.40 -6.73
CA GLU A 93 -6.39 7.10 -6.18
C GLU A 93 -7.27 7.35 -4.96
N LEU A 94 -8.43 6.69 -4.92
CA LEU A 94 -9.30 6.64 -3.76
C LEU A 94 -9.60 5.19 -3.40
N ASP A 95 -9.37 4.87 -2.15
CA ASP A 95 -9.55 3.54 -1.58
C ASP A 95 -10.74 3.52 -0.65
N PHE A 96 -11.56 2.47 -0.77
CA PHE A 96 -12.65 2.17 0.14
C PHE A 96 -12.44 0.78 0.71
N TYR A 97 -12.39 0.67 2.03
CA TYR A 97 -12.11 -0.59 2.70
C TYR A 97 -13.00 -0.81 3.90
N GLY A 98 -13.14 -2.06 4.27
CA GLY A 98 -13.84 -2.46 5.48
C GLY A 98 -13.58 -3.90 5.83
N GLY A 99 -13.85 -4.24 7.07
CA GLY A 99 -13.55 -5.58 7.54
C GLY A 99 -13.90 -5.79 9.00
N TYR A 100 -13.32 -6.84 9.54
CA TYR A 100 -13.44 -7.26 10.92
C TYR A 100 -12.06 -7.60 11.48
N LYS A 101 -11.67 -6.94 12.55
CA LYS A 101 -10.41 -7.15 13.27
C LYS A 101 -10.64 -7.56 14.72
N GLY A 102 -9.75 -8.36 15.23
CA GLY A 102 -9.83 -8.79 16.62
C GLY A 102 -8.51 -9.33 17.14
N THR A 103 -8.56 -9.88 18.37
CA THR A 103 -7.38 -10.48 19.00
C THR A 103 -7.73 -11.87 19.53
N PHE A 104 -6.75 -12.76 19.44
CA PHE A 104 -6.82 -14.08 20.02
C PHE A 104 -5.47 -14.41 20.69
N ALA A 105 -5.46 -14.62 21.99
CA ALA A 105 -4.24 -14.72 22.80
C ALA A 105 -3.31 -13.50 22.56
N ASP A 106 -2.08 -13.72 22.09
CA ASP A 106 -1.11 -12.66 21.77
C ASP A 106 -1.13 -12.25 20.29
N PHE A 107 -2.05 -12.80 19.49
CA PHE A 107 -2.19 -12.51 18.07
C PHE A 107 -3.33 -11.52 17.83
N SER A 108 -3.15 -10.67 16.83
CA SER A 108 -4.23 -9.90 16.21
C SER A 108 -4.54 -10.50 14.84
N TYR A 109 -5.80 -10.37 14.40
CA TYR A 109 -6.23 -10.77 13.06
C TYR A 109 -7.06 -9.67 12.42
N ASP A 110 -7.06 -9.64 11.10
CA ASP A 110 -7.78 -8.69 10.27
C ASP A 110 -8.27 -9.39 9.00
N LEU A 111 -9.58 -9.38 8.78
CA LEU A 111 -10.22 -9.93 7.59
C LEU A 111 -11.02 -8.82 6.93
N GLY A 112 -10.76 -8.53 5.66
CA GLY A 112 -11.41 -7.40 5.03
C GLY A 112 -11.36 -7.41 3.52
N THR A 113 -11.84 -6.34 2.96
CA THR A 113 -11.82 -6.07 1.53
C THR A 113 -11.41 -4.63 1.27
N LEU A 114 -10.78 -4.39 0.13
CA LEU A 114 -10.27 -3.09 -0.30
C LEU A 114 -10.57 -2.91 -1.78
N TYR A 115 -11.26 -1.83 -2.11
CA TYR A 115 -11.53 -1.39 -3.46
C TYR A 115 -10.71 -0.14 -3.78
N TYR A 116 -9.80 -0.26 -4.72
CA TYR A 116 -9.02 0.83 -5.30
C TYR A 116 -9.80 1.44 -6.44
N TRP A 117 -10.11 2.72 -6.37
CA TRP A 117 -10.81 3.45 -7.40
C TRP A 117 -9.92 4.51 -8.05
N TYR A 118 -9.82 4.43 -9.36
CA TYR A 118 -9.00 5.33 -10.18
C TYR A 118 -9.92 6.15 -11.11
N PRO A 119 -10.41 7.34 -10.66
CA PRO A 119 -11.28 8.16 -11.49
C PRO A 119 -10.55 8.66 -12.74
N GLY A 120 -11.22 8.51 -13.89
CA GLY A 120 -10.70 8.89 -15.20
C GLY A 120 -11.08 7.91 -16.29
N ASP A 121 -10.62 8.13 -17.50
CA ASP A 121 -10.96 7.36 -18.67
C ASP A 121 -9.75 6.63 -19.27
N PRO A 122 -9.84 5.32 -19.49
CA PRO A 122 -8.82 4.56 -20.19
C PRO A 122 -8.52 5.15 -21.58
N ASN A 123 -7.27 5.07 -21.99
CA ASN A 123 -6.82 5.53 -23.29
C ASN A 123 -7.14 4.48 -24.39
N VAL A 124 -8.42 4.37 -24.73
CA VAL A 124 -8.91 3.42 -25.74
C VAL A 124 -8.47 3.77 -27.16
N LEU A 125 -8.05 5.03 -27.41
CA LEU A 125 -7.49 5.44 -28.69
C LEU A 125 -6.06 4.88 -28.89
N ALA A 126 -5.29 4.79 -27.81
CA ALA A 126 -3.96 4.16 -27.88
C ALA A 126 -4.07 2.63 -27.97
N ASN A 127 -4.99 2.03 -27.19
CA ASN A 127 -5.30 0.61 -27.27
C ASN A 127 -6.77 0.38 -26.86
N PRO A 128 -7.63 -0.15 -27.77
CA PRO A 128 -9.03 -0.42 -27.48
C PRO A 128 -9.27 -1.39 -26.32
N LEU A 129 -8.25 -2.17 -25.94
CA LEU A 129 -8.31 -3.13 -24.84
C LEU A 129 -7.87 -2.52 -23.50
N ASN A 130 -7.54 -1.21 -23.41
CA ASN A 130 -7.18 -0.62 -22.11
C ASN A 130 -8.36 -0.65 -21.13
N PRO A 131 -8.26 -1.35 -19.99
CA PRO A 131 -9.33 -1.43 -19.01
C PRO A 131 -9.27 -0.25 -18.03
N LYS A 132 -10.29 -0.17 -17.17
CA LYS A 132 -10.18 0.56 -15.91
C LYS A 132 -9.11 -0.09 -15.02
N ALA A 133 -8.38 0.73 -14.26
CA ALA A 133 -7.40 0.22 -13.31
C ALA A 133 -8.03 -0.19 -11.97
N ASP A 134 -9.33 0.06 -11.80
CA ASP A 134 -10.05 -0.22 -10.57
C ASP A 134 -9.87 -1.68 -10.14
N THR A 135 -9.38 -1.86 -8.92
CA THR A 135 -8.99 -3.17 -8.39
C THR A 135 -9.76 -3.47 -7.13
N TRP A 136 -10.16 -4.70 -6.96
CA TRP A 136 -10.86 -5.17 -5.77
C TRP A 136 -10.12 -6.36 -5.17
N GLU A 137 -9.74 -6.25 -3.89
CA GLU A 137 -9.05 -7.30 -3.16
C GLU A 137 -9.82 -7.72 -1.91
N ALA A 138 -9.79 -9.01 -1.59
CA ALA A 138 -10.02 -9.50 -0.24
C ALA A 138 -8.68 -9.75 0.43
N TYR A 139 -8.62 -9.60 1.76
CA TYR A 139 -7.39 -9.85 2.49
C TYR A 139 -7.61 -10.52 3.84
N ALA A 140 -6.55 -11.21 4.27
CA ALA A 140 -6.41 -11.73 5.62
C ALA A 140 -5.06 -11.31 6.19
N GLY A 141 -5.07 -10.76 7.39
CA GLY A 141 -3.89 -10.33 8.13
C GLY A 141 -3.76 -11.02 9.48
N LEU A 142 -2.52 -11.22 9.90
CA LEU A 142 -2.16 -11.75 11.22
C LEU A 142 -1.03 -10.90 11.80
N GLY A 143 -1.15 -10.50 13.06
CA GLY A 143 -0.12 -9.75 13.78
C GLY A 143 0.32 -10.46 15.05
N TRP A 144 1.59 -10.35 15.38
CA TRP A 144 2.17 -10.82 16.64
C TRP A 144 3.28 -9.88 17.09
N LYS A 145 3.08 -9.22 18.22
CA LYS A 145 4.01 -8.19 18.73
C LYS A 145 4.28 -7.12 17.67
N TRP A 146 5.49 -7.10 17.14
CA TRP A 146 5.98 -6.14 16.15
C TRP A 146 5.84 -6.63 14.71
N PHE A 147 5.46 -7.88 14.51
CA PHE A 147 5.39 -8.52 13.20
C PHE A 147 3.95 -8.61 12.72
N SER A 148 3.75 -8.38 11.44
CA SER A 148 2.50 -8.63 10.75
C SER A 148 2.74 -9.32 9.42
N ALA A 149 1.82 -10.20 9.06
CA ALA A 149 1.74 -10.80 7.74
C ALA A 149 0.35 -10.55 7.17
N LYS A 150 0.27 -10.22 5.88
CA LYS A 150 -1.00 -10.02 5.17
C LYS A 150 -0.95 -10.68 3.82
N TYR A 151 -2.05 -11.31 3.44
CA TYR A 151 -2.28 -11.87 2.12
C TYR A 151 -3.48 -11.18 1.50
N SER A 152 -3.28 -10.55 0.34
CA SER A 152 -4.31 -9.89 -0.46
C SER A 152 -4.52 -10.67 -1.74
N TYR A 153 -5.78 -10.88 -2.12
CA TYR A 153 -6.19 -11.65 -3.28
C TYR A 153 -7.15 -10.86 -4.16
N GLY A 154 -6.81 -10.74 -5.46
CA GLY A 154 -7.63 -10.04 -6.46
C GLY A 154 -8.93 -10.77 -6.74
N LEU A 155 -10.05 -10.05 -6.67
CA LEU A 155 -11.41 -10.57 -6.85
C LEU A 155 -11.98 -10.32 -8.26
N LYS A 156 -11.21 -9.64 -9.13
CA LYS A 156 -11.63 -9.27 -10.50
C LYS A 156 -10.69 -9.87 -11.52
N ASP A 157 -11.18 -9.95 -12.76
CA ASP A 157 -10.37 -10.36 -13.91
C ASP A 157 -9.27 -9.35 -14.28
N GLU A 158 -9.43 -8.09 -13.82
CA GLU A 158 -8.43 -7.04 -13.98
C GLU A 158 -7.86 -6.62 -12.63
N THR A 159 -6.54 -6.55 -12.54
CA THR A 159 -5.82 -6.03 -11.38
C THR A 159 -4.84 -4.94 -11.83
N PHE A 160 -5.03 -3.69 -11.35
CA PHE A 160 -4.19 -2.54 -11.69
C PHE A 160 -3.95 -2.39 -13.20
N ALA A 161 -5.04 -2.36 -13.98
CA ALA A 161 -5.05 -2.28 -15.43
C ALA A 161 -4.39 -3.45 -16.20
N VAL A 162 -4.12 -4.57 -15.56
CA VAL A 162 -3.66 -5.81 -16.20
C VAL A 162 -4.85 -6.72 -16.45
N LEU A 163 -5.11 -7.07 -17.72
CA LEU A 163 -6.22 -7.93 -18.14
C LEU A 163 -5.95 -9.40 -17.84
N ASN A 164 -7.01 -10.20 -17.72
CA ASN A 164 -6.96 -11.64 -17.47
C ASN A 164 -6.02 -11.99 -16.32
N SER A 165 -6.10 -11.22 -15.23
CA SER A 165 -5.23 -11.34 -14.06
C SER A 165 -5.96 -11.93 -12.84
N ASP A 166 -7.05 -12.65 -13.04
CA ASP A 166 -7.76 -13.37 -11.99
C ASP A 166 -6.81 -14.24 -11.17
N GLY A 167 -6.98 -14.22 -9.86
CA GLY A 167 -6.11 -14.92 -8.92
C GLY A 167 -4.75 -14.28 -8.67
N THR A 168 -4.54 -13.03 -9.09
CA THR A 168 -3.39 -12.22 -8.67
C THR A 168 -3.41 -12.01 -7.16
N TRP A 169 -2.25 -12.06 -6.53
CA TRP A 169 -2.15 -11.90 -5.08
C TRP A 169 -0.88 -11.13 -4.67
N TYR A 170 -0.94 -10.55 -3.48
CA TYR A 170 0.20 -9.94 -2.82
C TYR A 170 0.34 -10.48 -1.40
N PHE A 171 1.55 -10.91 -1.04
CA PHE A 171 1.91 -11.28 0.32
C PHE A 171 2.83 -10.20 0.91
N ASP A 172 2.53 -9.81 2.14
CA ASP A 172 3.22 -8.76 2.90
C ASP A 172 3.73 -9.34 4.22
N LEU A 173 4.97 -9.05 4.54
CA LEU A 173 5.55 -9.32 5.85
C LEU A 173 6.22 -8.05 6.36
N THR A 174 5.76 -7.53 7.49
CA THR A 174 6.22 -6.25 8.03
C THR A 174 6.63 -6.41 9.50
N ALA A 175 7.74 -5.78 9.87
CA ALA A 175 8.16 -5.55 11.24
C ALA A 175 8.06 -4.05 11.55
N THR A 176 7.31 -3.69 12.59
CA THR A 176 7.17 -2.31 13.11
C THR A 176 7.61 -2.32 14.57
N VAL A 177 8.83 -1.85 14.83
CA VAL A 177 9.48 -1.97 16.14
C VAL A 177 9.57 -0.59 16.80
N PRO A 178 8.75 -0.29 17.83
CA PRO A 178 8.97 0.87 18.69
C PRO A 178 10.32 0.71 19.39
N LEU A 179 11.27 1.58 19.12
CA LEU A 179 12.63 1.43 19.66
C LEU A 179 12.69 1.71 21.17
N ALA A 180 11.68 2.35 21.74
CA ALA A 180 11.50 2.48 23.19
C ALA A 180 11.38 1.11 23.90
N ASP A 181 10.88 0.07 23.21
CA ASP A 181 10.80 -1.30 23.74
C ASP A 181 12.18 -1.96 23.87
N LEU A 182 13.18 -1.45 23.16
CA LEU A 182 14.58 -1.90 23.25
C LEU A 182 15.39 -1.05 24.24
N THR A 183 15.21 0.26 24.18
CA THR A 183 15.85 1.22 25.11
C THR A 183 15.08 2.53 25.18
N LYS A 184 14.88 3.05 26.38
CA LYS A 184 14.21 4.33 26.61
C LYS A 184 14.93 5.52 25.97
N ALA A 185 16.22 5.42 25.67
CA ALA A 185 16.98 6.45 24.99
C ALA A 185 16.50 6.70 23.55
N LEU A 186 15.75 5.76 22.97
CA LEU A 186 15.19 5.86 21.62
C LEU A 186 13.66 6.04 21.65
N ASP A 187 13.12 6.59 22.72
CA ASP A 187 11.70 6.90 22.81
C ASP A 187 11.26 7.83 21.67
N GLY A 188 10.07 7.58 21.14
CA GLY A 188 9.52 8.25 19.96
C GLY A 188 10.00 7.70 18.62
N PHE A 189 11.07 6.92 18.56
CA PHE A 189 11.52 6.28 17.32
C PHE A 189 10.84 4.95 17.05
N THR A 190 10.48 4.75 15.78
CA THR A 190 9.95 3.47 15.27
C THR A 190 10.75 3.03 14.07
N PHE A 191 11.29 1.81 14.12
CA PHE A 191 11.96 1.15 13.01
C PHE A 191 10.96 0.30 12.23
N ILE A 192 11.08 0.31 10.89
CA ILE A 192 10.23 -0.46 10.00
C ILE A 192 11.09 -1.22 9.02
N ALA A 193 10.76 -2.50 8.87
CA ALA A 193 11.26 -3.35 7.81
C ALA A 193 10.08 -4.09 7.18
N HIS A 194 10.11 -4.20 5.87
CA HIS A 194 9.05 -4.83 5.08
C HIS A 194 9.65 -5.67 3.97
N TRP A 195 9.02 -6.78 3.65
CA TRP A 195 9.23 -7.58 2.46
C TRP A 195 7.86 -7.99 1.90
N GLY A 196 7.72 -7.91 0.60
CA GLY A 196 6.50 -8.26 -0.10
C GLY A 196 6.75 -9.04 -1.38
N LYS A 197 5.71 -9.74 -1.84
CA LYS A 197 5.72 -10.46 -3.11
C LYS A 197 4.39 -10.27 -3.82
N GLN A 198 4.47 -9.64 -4.99
CA GLN A 198 3.37 -9.52 -5.94
C GLN A 198 3.44 -10.66 -6.95
N LYS A 199 2.34 -11.39 -7.10
CA LYS A 199 2.23 -12.49 -8.07
C LYS A 199 1.04 -12.28 -8.97
N TYR A 200 1.31 -11.99 -10.22
CA TYR A 200 0.28 -11.90 -11.25
C TYR A 200 -0.01 -13.27 -11.87
N ARG A 201 -1.24 -13.46 -12.30
CA ARG A 201 -1.73 -14.66 -12.98
C ARG A 201 -2.22 -14.34 -14.38
N GLY A 202 -2.42 -15.37 -15.18
CA GLY A 202 -3.03 -15.27 -16.50
C GLY A 202 -2.14 -14.64 -17.57
N THR A 203 -2.78 -14.15 -18.63
CA THR A 203 -2.10 -13.58 -19.79
C THR A 203 -2.94 -12.43 -20.36
N ASP A 204 -2.42 -11.23 -20.30
CA ASP A 204 -3.02 -10.05 -20.92
C ASP A 204 -2.79 -10.13 -22.45
N PRO A 205 -3.82 -10.02 -23.27
CA PRO A 205 -3.68 -10.08 -24.74
C PRO A 205 -2.82 -8.96 -25.32
N ARG A 206 -2.58 -7.89 -24.57
CA ARG A 206 -1.70 -6.77 -24.95
C ARG A 206 -0.22 -7.11 -24.76
N ASN A 207 0.12 -8.15 -24.01
CA ASN A 207 1.50 -8.54 -23.66
C ASN A 207 2.18 -9.28 -24.83
N VAL A 208 2.40 -8.61 -25.93
CA VAL A 208 3.09 -9.18 -27.09
C VAL A 208 4.53 -8.65 -27.11
N ALA A 209 5.50 -9.53 -26.89
CA ALA A 209 6.91 -9.19 -26.95
C ALA A 209 7.40 -8.88 -28.36
N VAL A 210 8.55 -8.25 -28.45
CA VAL A 210 9.31 -8.13 -29.71
C VAL A 210 9.54 -9.53 -30.29
N GLY A 211 9.11 -9.73 -31.54
CA GLY A 211 9.13 -11.07 -32.20
C GLY A 211 7.81 -11.83 -32.12
N GLY A 212 6.72 -11.23 -31.62
CA GLY A 212 5.38 -11.82 -31.63
C GLY A 212 5.12 -12.89 -30.57
N ILE A 213 6.01 -13.04 -29.59
CA ILE A 213 5.83 -14.04 -28.51
C ILE A 213 4.95 -13.46 -27.42
N GLN A 214 3.84 -14.14 -27.11
CA GLN A 214 2.96 -13.79 -26.00
C GLN A 214 3.67 -14.03 -24.66
N GLN A 215 3.67 -13.01 -23.79
CA GLN A 215 4.22 -13.10 -22.42
C GLN A 215 3.10 -13.20 -21.40
N SER A 216 3.28 -14.03 -20.38
CA SER A 216 2.33 -14.13 -19.27
C SER A 216 2.41 -12.88 -18.37
N ASN A 217 1.32 -12.61 -17.66
CA ASN A 217 1.28 -11.57 -16.62
C ASN A 217 2.34 -11.83 -15.53
N ASP A 218 2.61 -13.10 -15.22
CA ASP A 218 3.64 -13.49 -14.28
C ASP A 218 5.04 -13.02 -14.71
N GLN A 219 5.39 -13.22 -15.98
CA GLN A 219 6.69 -12.83 -16.50
C GLN A 219 6.91 -11.30 -16.55
N LEU A 220 5.82 -10.54 -16.77
CA LEU A 220 5.91 -9.09 -16.94
C LEU A 220 5.70 -8.32 -15.65
N TYR A 221 4.82 -8.79 -14.76
CA TYR A 221 4.31 -7.97 -13.66
C TYR A 221 4.54 -8.55 -12.27
N SER A 222 5.02 -9.81 -12.14
CA SER A 222 5.38 -10.36 -10.82
C SER A 222 6.75 -9.86 -10.38
N TYR A 223 6.86 -9.51 -9.09
CA TYR A 223 8.10 -9.02 -8.49
C TYR A 223 8.07 -9.21 -6.97
N GLU A 224 9.19 -8.95 -6.33
CA GLU A 224 9.31 -8.81 -4.88
C GLU A 224 9.74 -7.38 -4.55
N ASP A 225 9.35 -6.90 -3.38
CA ASP A 225 9.78 -5.59 -2.89
C ASP A 225 10.20 -5.67 -1.43
N TRP A 226 11.00 -4.69 -1.02
CA TRP A 226 11.39 -4.51 0.36
C TRP A 226 11.51 -3.04 0.72
N LYS A 227 11.38 -2.76 2.00
CA LYS A 227 11.51 -1.41 2.56
C LYS A 227 12.15 -1.46 3.92
N ILE A 228 13.03 -0.49 4.20
CA ILE A 228 13.52 -0.19 5.54
C ILE A 228 13.32 1.28 5.83
N GLY A 229 12.97 1.62 7.06
CA GLY A 229 12.71 3.01 7.42
C GLY A 229 12.78 3.27 8.91
N LEU A 230 12.81 4.55 9.21
CA LEU A 230 12.79 5.08 10.56
C LEU A 230 11.82 6.26 10.61
N SER A 231 10.99 6.33 11.65
CA SER A 231 10.12 7.46 11.92
C SER A 231 10.30 7.94 13.36
N TYR A 232 9.89 9.18 13.60
CA TYR A 232 9.92 9.81 14.91
C TYR A 232 8.60 10.53 15.20
N ALA A 233 8.01 10.22 16.35
CA ALA A 233 6.79 10.82 16.82
C ALA A 233 7.08 12.21 17.40
N LEU A 234 6.42 13.21 16.87
CA LEU A 234 6.46 14.60 17.32
C LEU A 234 5.23 14.95 18.17
N PRO A 235 5.28 16.05 18.96
CA PRO A 235 4.09 16.54 19.66
C PRO A 235 2.90 16.77 18.73
N GLN A 236 1.68 16.76 19.31
CA GLN A 236 0.41 17.00 18.59
C GLN A 236 0.11 15.97 17.49
N ASN A 237 0.55 14.72 17.68
CA ASN A 237 0.31 13.59 16.75
C ASN A 237 0.93 13.80 15.35
N PHE A 238 2.00 14.58 15.24
CA PHE A 238 2.81 14.59 14.04
C PHE A 238 3.83 13.45 14.06
N THR A 239 4.13 12.92 12.89
CA THR A 239 5.20 11.95 12.67
C THR A 239 6.03 12.40 11.49
N ILE A 240 7.34 12.41 11.63
CA ILE A 240 8.27 12.55 10.51
C ILE A 240 9.00 11.24 10.29
N GLY A 241 9.43 10.99 9.07
CA GLY A 241 10.20 9.78 8.81
C GLY A 241 10.82 9.76 7.44
N ALA A 242 11.64 8.73 7.27
CA ALA A 242 12.27 8.40 6.00
C ALA A 242 12.31 6.88 5.82
N PHE A 243 12.20 6.42 4.58
CA PHE A 243 12.43 5.03 4.24
C PHE A 243 13.10 4.91 2.87
N TYR A 244 13.76 3.80 2.68
CA TYR A 244 14.26 3.36 1.39
C TYR A 244 13.53 2.08 0.99
N THR A 245 13.17 1.98 -0.28
CA THR A 245 12.53 0.81 -0.88
C THR A 245 13.19 0.46 -2.20
N ASP A 246 13.16 -0.81 -2.55
CA ASP A 246 13.59 -1.31 -3.85
C ASP A 246 12.78 -2.55 -4.21
N THR A 247 12.85 -2.95 -5.48
CA THR A 247 12.24 -4.18 -5.96
C THR A 247 13.29 -5.15 -6.49
N SER A 248 12.96 -6.42 -6.50
CA SER A 248 13.71 -7.46 -7.18
C SER A 248 12.82 -8.19 -8.17
N SER A 249 13.44 -8.64 -9.28
CA SER A 249 12.75 -9.36 -10.36
C SER A 249 11.67 -8.57 -11.10
N ALA A 250 11.56 -7.25 -10.89
CA ALA A 250 10.66 -6.41 -11.65
C ALA A 250 11.14 -6.31 -13.11
N ASN A 251 10.27 -6.71 -14.04
CA ASN A 251 10.62 -6.74 -15.47
C ASN A 251 10.63 -5.31 -16.05
N PRO A 252 11.73 -4.88 -16.70
CA PRO A 252 11.80 -3.55 -17.31
C PRO A 252 10.71 -3.27 -18.36
N LEU A 253 10.21 -4.28 -19.06
CA LEU A 253 9.10 -4.12 -20.02
C LEU A 253 7.79 -3.72 -19.33
N GLY A 254 7.56 -4.21 -18.08
CA GLY A 254 6.37 -3.86 -17.30
C GLY A 254 6.53 -2.56 -16.50
N TYR A 255 7.73 -2.28 -15.99
CA TYR A 255 7.96 -1.22 -14.99
C TYR A 255 9.08 -0.24 -15.35
N GLY A 256 9.81 -0.52 -16.43
CA GLY A 256 10.98 0.23 -16.82
C GLY A 256 10.66 1.55 -17.51
N SER A 257 11.71 2.35 -17.70
CA SER A 257 11.66 3.57 -18.48
C SER A 257 11.64 3.30 -19.98
N VAL A 258 11.19 4.29 -20.77
CA VAL A 258 11.17 4.19 -22.23
C VAL A 258 12.55 3.78 -22.82
N PRO A 259 13.70 4.33 -22.35
CA PRO A 259 15.01 3.88 -22.81
C PRO A 259 15.35 2.41 -22.47
N GLU A 260 14.70 1.84 -21.46
CA GLU A 260 14.84 0.42 -21.04
C GLU A 260 13.86 -0.52 -21.77
N GLY A 261 13.06 0.02 -22.71
CA GLY A 261 12.01 -0.72 -23.41
C GLY A 261 10.67 -0.78 -22.68
N GLY A 262 10.55 -0.09 -21.55
CA GLY A 262 9.30 0.06 -20.79
C GLY A 262 8.43 1.22 -21.31
N VAL A 263 7.42 1.59 -20.52
CA VAL A 263 6.41 2.59 -20.91
C VAL A 263 6.43 3.87 -20.05
N PHE A 264 7.20 3.90 -18.98
CA PHE A 264 7.23 5.03 -18.04
C PHE A 264 8.33 6.06 -18.39
N PRO A 265 8.20 7.32 -18.00
CA PRO A 265 9.27 8.32 -18.12
C PRO A 265 10.52 7.94 -17.32
N ARG A 266 10.34 7.26 -16.18
CA ARG A 266 11.40 6.69 -15.34
C ARG A 266 11.04 5.27 -14.95
N ASN A 267 12.03 4.46 -14.61
CA ASN A 267 11.80 3.14 -14.04
C ASN A 267 11.13 3.28 -12.68
N VAL A 268 9.85 2.83 -12.59
CA VAL A 268 9.02 2.99 -11.39
C VAL A 268 9.33 1.97 -10.29
N ALA A 269 10.04 0.90 -10.64
CA ALA A 269 10.43 -0.19 -9.75
C ALA A 269 11.85 -0.07 -9.18
N LYS A 270 12.62 0.95 -9.60
CA LYS A 270 13.99 1.14 -9.15
C LYS A 270 14.05 1.73 -7.76
N GLY A 271 15.00 1.26 -6.97
CA GLY A 271 15.25 1.68 -5.59
C GLY A 271 15.27 3.19 -5.38
N THR A 272 14.60 3.66 -4.33
CA THR A 272 14.41 5.08 -4.06
C THR A 272 14.14 5.36 -2.58
N GLY A 273 14.52 6.57 -2.13
CA GLY A 273 14.23 7.07 -0.79
C GLY A 273 12.98 7.95 -0.76
N THR A 274 12.26 7.89 0.34
CA THR A 274 11.09 8.75 0.61
C THR A 274 11.24 9.38 1.99
N ILE A 275 10.95 10.68 2.09
CA ILE A 275 10.79 11.40 3.35
C ILE A 275 9.33 11.83 3.48
N PHE A 276 8.83 11.95 4.70
CA PHE A 276 7.46 12.35 4.94
C PHE A 276 7.25 13.09 6.26
N ILE A 277 6.18 13.84 6.31
CA ILE A 277 5.54 14.33 7.52
C ILE A 277 4.06 14.00 7.45
N GLN A 278 3.52 13.46 8.54
CA GLN A 278 2.13 13.06 8.65
C GLN A 278 1.56 13.54 9.98
N LYS A 279 0.26 13.84 9.99
CA LYS A 279 -0.53 14.13 11.19
C LYS A 279 -1.70 13.16 11.29
N THR A 280 -1.97 12.67 12.51
CA THR A 280 -3.19 11.94 12.87
C THR A 280 -4.07 12.78 13.79
N PHE A 281 -5.39 12.63 13.73
CA PHE A 281 -6.40 13.35 14.54
C PHE A 281 -7.68 12.55 14.72
#